data_ef9224d8a213aea6692899cda196f3d6
#
_entry.id   ef9224d8a213aea6692899cda196f3d6
#
_cell.length_a   1.000
_cell.length_b   1.000
_cell.length_c   1.000
_cell.angle_alpha   90.00
_cell.angle_beta   90.00
_cell.angle_gamma   90.00
#
_symmetry.space_group_name_H-M   'P 1'
#
loop_
_entity.id
_entity.type
_entity.pdbx_description
1 polymer ?
#
loop_
_entity_poly.entity_id
_entity_poly.type
_entity_poly.pdbx_seq_one_letter_code
_entity_poly.pdbx_strand_id
1 'polypeptide(L)'
;NRLGQSQETMLGYDLEAYEKRISSFGWRTYIISDGHNLGEIDDVYNKAISESDRGTPAIIIARTVKGKGVGFWEDQNGWHSKPVPADKFAEAISGLGPVNKSLRGTISQPDKKRPTIPSHAQVKNTPAHEHESPEATKQAFGEALVALGATNPDLLVLDGDMQNSTRTDLFAGEHPERFIQCFIAEQNMFCVAWGLSLVGFKPFVSTFACFLSRVHDQMRMADLSGANILVNGSYGGASIGKDGESQMGLDDLAMFRTPLDSTVLYPSDAVSTQALVKEMMGAKGIVYIRTTREPTVDLYTADEEFHIGGSKTLRTSTDDQVAVVAAGITVGEALKAHDELKKEKILIRVIDLYSVKPIDKETLIKAAYDTRAIVTVEDHYIVGGIGDAVLEVLAENPSIPVYKMGVTKPPHSGTPEDVMNLEGLTAKDIIETVKKMVMSKSTQKI
;
A
#
# COMPACT_ATOMS: atom_id res chain seq x y z
N ASN A 1 26.38 -19.67 8.83
CA ASN A 1 26.34 -21.08 9.23
C ASN A 1 25.52 -21.88 8.20
N ARG A 2 25.79 -23.14 8.03
CA ARG A 2 25.13 -24.00 7.04
C ARG A 2 23.73 -24.46 7.44
N LEU A 3 23.30 -24.21 8.67
CA LEU A 3 22.07 -24.74 9.22
C LEU A 3 20.93 -23.73 9.12
N GLY A 4 19.84 -24.14 8.50
CA GLY A 4 18.55 -23.46 8.54
C GLY A 4 17.77 -23.79 9.82
N GLN A 5 16.44 -23.77 9.75
CA GLN A 5 15.57 -24.10 10.90
C GLN A 5 15.54 -25.60 11.18
N SER A 6 15.34 -26.42 10.16
CA SER A 6 15.11 -27.85 10.29
C SER A 6 16.18 -28.72 9.63
N GLN A 7 16.97 -28.17 8.73
CA GLN A 7 17.98 -28.91 7.98
C GLN A 7 19.08 -27.99 7.45
N GLU A 8 20.09 -28.56 6.80
CA GLU A 8 21.13 -27.84 6.12
C GLU A 8 20.60 -26.99 4.96
N THR A 9 21.20 -25.83 4.74
CA THR A 9 20.90 -24.95 3.59
C THR A 9 21.42 -25.59 2.29
N MET A 10 20.84 -25.20 1.15
CA MET A 10 21.11 -25.80 -0.16
C MET A 10 22.63 -25.87 -0.51
N LEU A 11 23.37 -24.84 -0.15
CA LEU A 11 24.81 -24.73 -0.47
C LEU A 11 25.73 -25.05 0.74
N GLY A 12 25.17 -25.24 1.92
CA GLY A 12 25.95 -25.54 3.12
C GLY A 12 27.10 -24.55 3.32
N TYR A 13 28.33 -25.07 3.39
CA TYR A 13 29.58 -24.30 3.49
C TYR A 13 30.29 -24.06 2.15
N ASP A 14 29.63 -24.21 1.03
CA ASP A 14 30.19 -23.90 -0.28
C ASP A 14 30.25 -22.37 -0.51
N LEU A 15 31.24 -21.73 0.10
CA LEU A 15 31.43 -20.27 0.02
C LEU A 15 31.75 -19.83 -1.41
N GLU A 16 32.44 -20.67 -2.20
CA GLU A 16 32.76 -20.36 -3.58
C GLU A 16 31.49 -20.26 -4.45
N ALA A 17 30.53 -21.13 -4.24
CA ALA A 17 29.24 -21.05 -4.94
C ALA A 17 28.46 -19.76 -4.58
N TYR A 18 28.47 -19.33 -3.32
CA TYR A 18 27.91 -18.04 -2.93
C TYR A 18 28.65 -16.88 -3.59
N GLU A 19 29.98 -16.88 -3.54
CA GLU A 19 30.81 -15.85 -4.14
C GLU A 19 30.54 -15.70 -5.64
N LYS A 20 30.61 -16.80 -6.41
CA LYS A 20 30.34 -16.81 -7.84
C LYS A 20 28.95 -16.28 -8.20
N ARG A 21 27.93 -16.66 -7.45
CA ARG A 21 26.56 -16.19 -7.69
C ARG A 21 26.44 -14.69 -7.48
N ILE A 22 26.97 -14.17 -6.39
CA ILE A 22 26.82 -12.75 -6.05
C ILE A 22 27.71 -11.88 -6.94
N SER A 23 28.95 -12.30 -7.21
CA SER A 23 29.85 -11.58 -8.12
C SER A 23 29.30 -11.49 -9.55
N SER A 24 28.50 -12.48 -9.99
CA SER A 24 27.85 -12.43 -11.32
C SER A 24 26.82 -11.31 -11.46
N PHE A 25 26.31 -10.74 -10.34
CA PHE A 25 25.49 -9.55 -10.30
C PHE A 25 26.30 -8.24 -10.25
N GLY A 26 27.62 -8.29 -10.40
CA GLY A 26 28.49 -7.12 -10.39
C GLY A 26 28.88 -6.62 -8.99
N TRP A 27 28.63 -7.41 -7.92
CA TRP A 27 29.06 -7.07 -6.57
C TRP A 27 30.51 -7.46 -6.33
N ARG A 28 31.26 -6.67 -5.56
CA ARG A 28 32.53 -7.11 -4.99
C ARG A 28 32.26 -8.04 -3.82
N THR A 29 32.91 -9.19 -3.84
CA THR A 29 32.73 -10.23 -2.84
C THR A 29 34.00 -10.41 -2.01
N TYR A 30 33.84 -10.58 -0.71
CA TYR A 30 34.91 -10.84 0.24
C TYR A 30 34.55 -12.06 1.07
N ILE A 31 35.47 -12.97 1.29
CA ILE A 31 35.27 -14.18 2.10
C ILE A 31 35.99 -14.04 3.42
N ILE A 32 35.30 -14.39 4.52
CA ILE A 32 35.86 -14.65 5.83
C ILE A 32 35.76 -16.15 6.08
N SER A 33 36.90 -16.81 6.13
CA SER A 33 37.00 -18.26 6.27
C SER A 33 36.62 -18.75 7.66
N ASP A 34 36.91 -17.97 8.70
CA ASP A 34 36.47 -18.17 10.07
C ASP A 34 35.78 -16.91 10.61
N GLY A 35 34.46 -16.89 10.54
CA GLY A 35 33.62 -15.81 11.04
C GLY A 35 33.57 -15.69 12.58
N HIS A 36 34.38 -16.45 13.31
CA HIS A 36 34.62 -16.32 14.73
C HIS A 36 36.03 -15.77 15.04
N ASN A 37 36.88 -15.57 14.03
CA ASN A 37 38.17 -14.95 14.16
C ASN A 37 38.07 -13.43 14.00
N LEU A 38 38.14 -12.69 15.10
CA LEU A 38 37.99 -11.23 15.11
C LEU A 38 39.09 -10.52 14.27
N GLY A 39 40.30 -11.07 14.19
CA GLY A 39 41.36 -10.51 13.34
C GLY A 39 41.03 -10.61 11.88
N GLU A 40 40.62 -11.79 11.38
CA GLU A 40 40.18 -11.97 10.00
C GLU A 40 38.97 -11.10 9.64
N ILE A 41 38.04 -10.95 10.57
CA ILE A 41 36.85 -10.07 10.40
C ILE A 41 37.33 -8.63 10.19
N ASP A 42 38.16 -8.11 11.09
CA ASP A 42 38.69 -6.74 11.03
C ASP A 42 39.46 -6.48 9.73
N ASP A 43 40.35 -7.38 9.35
CA ASP A 43 41.13 -7.29 8.10
C ASP A 43 40.26 -7.22 6.86
N VAL A 44 39.23 -8.06 6.77
CA VAL A 44 38.32 -8.10 5.62
C VAL A 44 37.39 -6.87 5.58
N TYR A 45 36.92 -6.40 6.72
CA TYR A 45 36.15 -5.14 6.76
C TYR A 45 37.01 -3.96 6.33
N ASN A 46 38.24 -3.83 6.85
CA ASN A 46 39.17 -2.77 6.45
C ASN A 46 39.51 -2.82 4.95
N LYS A 47 39.70 -4.01 4.39
CA LYS A 47 39.88 -4.20 2.95
C LYS A 47 38.65 -3.75 2.16
N ALA A 48 37.46 -4.19 2.54
CA ALA A 48 36.20 -3.83 1.85
C ALA A 48 35.96 -2.31 1.87
N ILE A 49 36.30 -1.64 2.98
CA ILE A 49 36.19 -0.18 3.11
C ILE A 49 37.23 0.53 2.24
N SER A 50 38.50 0.08 2.29
CA SER A 50 39.58 0.72 1.53
C SER A 50 39.43 0.61 0.00
N GLU A 51 38.83 -0.48 -0.47
CA GLU A 51 38.51 -0.73 -1.86
C GLU A 51 37.13 -0.16 -2.28
N SER A 52 36.46 0.56 -1.40
CA SER A 52 35.15 1.11 -1.66
C SER A 52 35.15 2.15 -2.76
N ASP A 53 34.31 1.97 -3.77
CA ASP A 53 33.93 2.98 -4.73
C ASP A 53 32.39 3.25 -4.65
N ARG A 54 31.96 4.36 -5.24
CA ARG A 54 30.54 4.78 -5.14
C ARG A 54 29.58 4.00 -6.06
N GLY A 55 30.08 3.15 -6.92
CA GLY A 55 29.29 2.50 -7.97
C GLY A 55 29.09 1.00 -7.78
N THR A 56 29.96 0.35 -7.01
CA THR A 56 29.95 -1.11 -6.89
C THR A 56 29.69 -1.54 -5.45
N PRO A 57 28.55 -2.17 -5.15
CA PRO A 57 28.26 -2.66 -3.80
C PRO A 57 29.21 -3.79 -3.41
N ALA A 58 29.49 -3.89 -2.11
CA ALA A 58 30.34 -4.93 -1.55
C ALA A 58 29.53 -5.86 -0.64
N ILE A 59 29.84 -7.15 -0.67
CA ILE A 59 29.30 -8.14 0.25
C ILE A 59 30.43 -8.92 0.92
N ILE A 60 30.28 -9.16 2.22
CA ILE A 60 31.18 -10.00 3.00
C ILE A 60 30.46 -11.30 3.33
N ILE A 61 31.03 -12.43 2.92
CA ILE A 61 30.49 -13.77 3.12
C ILE A 61 31.32 -14.43 4.22
N ALA A 62 30.77 -14.49 5.44
CA ALA A 62 31.47 -15.06 6.59
C ALA A 62 30.98 -16.49 6.90
N ARG A 63 31.92 -17.44 6.95
CA ARG A 63 31.65 -18.79 7.44
C ARG A 63 31.56 -18.79 8.95
N THR A 64 30.39 -19.11 9.51
CA THR A 64 30.18 -19.22 10.93
C THR A 64 29.71 -20.61 11.31
N VAL A 65 29.81 -20.96 12.60
CA VAL A 65 29.34 -22.22 13.14
C VAL A 65 28.20 -21.93 14.13
N LYS A 66 27.03 -22.50 13.90
CA LYS A 66 25.88 -22.35 14.79
C LYS A 66 26.19 -22.99 16.14
N GLY A 67 25.98 -22.27 17.23
CA GLY A 67 26.22 -22.76 18.59
C GLY A 67 27.72 -22.84 18.97
N LYS A 68 28.59 -22.07 18.30
CA LYS A 68 30.04 -22.06 18.54
C LYS A 68 30.37 -21.93 20.03
N GLY A 69 31.23 -22.82 20.51
CA GLY A 69 31.71 -22.86 21.91
C GLY A 69 30.87 -23.75 22.83
N VAL A 70 29.70 -24.25 22.40
CA VAL A 70 28.89 -25.17 23.19
C VAL A 70 28.88 -26.55 22.50
N GLY A 71 29.74 -27.47 22.97
CA GLY A 71 30.09 -28.69 22.25
C GLY A 71 28.91 -29.57 21.84
N PHE A 72 27.88 -29.75 22.67
CA PHE A 72 26.68 -30.53 22.32
C PHE A 72 25.75 -29.80 21.36
N TRP A 73 25.95 -28.51 21.13
CA TRP A 73 25.11 -27.66 20.29
C TRP A 73 25.80 -27.26 18.99
N GLU A 74 27.12 -27.18 19.00
CA GLU A 74 27.96 -26.72 17.88
C GLU A 74 27.68 -27.54 16.61
N ASP A 75 27.28 -26.86 15.54
CA ASP A 75 26.98 -27.42 14.22
C ASP A 75 25.92 -28.54 14.19
N GLN A 76 25.00 -28.52 15.15
CA GLN A 76 23.91 -29.48 15.26
C GLN A 76 22.55 -28.93 14.86
N ASN A 77 21.79 -29.70 14.08
CA ASN A 77 20.39 -29.43 13.80
C ASN A 77 19.52 -29.50 15.04
N GLY A 78 18.32 -28.89 14.95
CA GLY A 78 17.31 -29.01 15.98
C GLY A 78 17.40 -27.97 17.11
N TRP A 79 18.34 -27.04 17.07
CA TRP A 79 18.52 -25.99 18.05
C TRP A 79 17.97 -24.60 17.64
N HIS A 80 17.23 -24.53 16.57
CA HIS A 80 16.59 -23.28 16.17
C HIS A 80 15.49 -22.92 17.17
N SER A 81 15.58 -21.71 17.74
CA SER A 81 14.61 -21.18 18.74
C SER A 81 14.41 -22.05 19.98
N LYS A 82 15.36 -22.91 20.33
CA LYS A 82 15.33 -23.70 21.54
C LYS A 82 16.30 -23.14 22.59
N PRO A 83 15.87 -22.88 23.83
CA PRO A 83 16.77 -22.54 24.91
C PRO A 83 17.61 -23.75 25.33
N VAL A 84 18.75 -23.51 25.99
CA VAL A 84 19.53 -24.56 26.63
C VAL A 84 18.71 -25.19 27.78
N PRO A 85 18.53 -26.52 27.81
CA PRO A 85 17.88 -27.20 28.92
C PRO A 85 18.60 -26.94 30.27
N ALA A 86 17.85 -26.87 31.36
CA ALA A 86 18.40 -26.52 32.66
C ALA A 86 19.51 -27.48 33.14
N ASP A 87 19.36 -28.76 32.85
CA ASP A 87 20.32 -29.83 33.19
C ASP A 87 21.62 -29.71 32.35
N LYS A 88 21.59 -29.04 31.19
CA LYS A 88 22.73 -28.82 30.31
C LYS A 88 23.37 -27.42 30.45
N PHE A 89 22.81 -26.58 31.31
CA PHE A 89 23.24 -25.18 31.40
C PHE A 89 24.70 -25.07 31.92
N ALA A 90 25.08 -25.84 32.93
CA ALA A 90 26.45 -25.82 33.46
C ALA A 90 27.49 -26.29 32.44
N GLU A 91 27.17 -27.32 31.64
CA GLU A 91 28.00 -27.80 30.54
C GLU A 91 28.18 -26.73 29.48
N ALA A 92 27.08 -26.07 29.06
CA ALA A 92 27.12 -24.99 28.07
C ALA A 92 28.01 -23.81 28.51
N ILE A 93 27.88 -23.37 29.77
CA ILE A 93 28.71 -22.29 30.32
C ILE A 93 30.19 -22.70 30.42
N SER A 94 30.47 -23.91 30.79
CA SER A 94 31.84 -24.45 30.84
C SER A 94 32.50 -24.46 29.45
N GLY A 95 31.75 -24.80 28.42
CA GLY A 95 32.21 -24.80 27.03
C GLY A 95 32.60 -23.43 26.50
N LEU A 96 31.97 -22.37 26.97
CA LEU A 96 32.28 -20.98 26.58
C LEU A 96 33.57 -20.45 27.20
N GLY A 97 34.11 -21.13 28.21
CA GLY A 97 35.33 -20.74 28.89
C GLY A 97 35.17 -19.50 29.81
N PRO A 98 36.26 -19.02 30.40
CA PRO A 98 36.24 -17.91 31.33
C PRO A 98 35.93 -16.58 30.62
N VAL A 99 34.97 -15.82 31.13
CA VAL A 99 34.64 -14.49 30.67
C VAL A 99 35.42 -13.44 31.47
N ASN A 100 36.14 -12.57 30.75
CA ASN A 100 36.79 -11.42 31.40
C ASN A 100 35.72 -10.34 31.72
N LYS A 101 35.24 -10.36 32.97
CA LYS A 101 34.21 -9.43 33.48
C LYS A 101 34.71 -7.99 33.68
N SER A 102 36.01 -7.75 33.59
CA SER A 102 36.61 -6.40 33.72
C SER A 102 36.73 -5.68 32.36
N LEU A 103 36.64 -6.41 31.27
CA LEU A 103 36.71 -5.83 29.95
C LEU A 103 35.48 -4.90 29.70
N ARG A 104 35.77 -3.64 29.44
CA ARG A 104 34.74 -2.64 29.07
C ARG A 104 35.21 -1.92 27.81
N GLY A 105 34.32 -1.85 26.85
CA GLY A 105 34.49 -0.97 25.71
C GLY A 105 33.89 0.41 26.02
N THR A 106 34.40 1.44 25.34
CA THR A 106 33.77 2.75 25.30
C THR A 106 32.76 2.74 24.15
N ILE A 107 31.48 2.86 24.46
CA ILE A 107 30.46 3.02 23.43
C ILE A 107 30.48 4.47 23.00
N SER A 108 31.02 4.73 21.83
CA SER A 108 30.89 6.07 21.21
C SER A 108 29.42 6.33 20.91
N GLN A 109 28.93 7.50 21.33
CA GLN A 109 27.62 7.96 20.86
C GLN A 109 27.69 8.05 19.32
N PRO A 110 26.69 7.54 18.59
CA PRO A 110 26.66 7.76 17.14
C PRO A 110 26.70 9.25 16.86
N ASP A 111 27.50 9.64 15.88
CA ASP A 111 27.46 11.01 15.38
C ASP A 111 25.99 11.34 15.07
N LYS A 112 25.49 12.42 15.68
CA LYS A 112 24.11 12.88 15.44
C LYS A 112 23.92 13.44 14.01
N LYS A 113 24.75 13.01 13.08
CA LYS A 113 24.61 13.29 11.65
C LYS A 113 23.46 12.46 11.10
N ARG A 114 22.25 12.94 11.30
CA ARG A 114 21.16 12.56 10.41
C ARG A 114 21.52 13.04 9.00
N PRO A 115 21.17 12.30 7.94
CA PRO A 115 21.18 12.87 6.59
C PRO A 115 20.51 14.24 6.68
N THR A 116 21.16 15.28 6.18
CA THR A 116 20.56 16.60 6.14
C THR A 116 19.45 16.50 5.11
N ILE A 117 18.25 16.18 5.58
CA ILE A 117 17.06 16.39 4.76
C ILE A 117 17.03 17.90 4.56
N PRO A 118 17.03 18.37 3.30
CA PRO A 118 16.96 19.81 3.04
C PRO A 118 15.81 20.38 3.87
N SER A 119 16.08 21.45 4.64
CA SER A 119 15.04 22.06 5.47
C SER A 119 13.88 22.46 4.57
N HIS A 120 12.67 22.09 4.97
CA HIS A 120 11.46 22.37 4.21
C HIS A 120 11.42 23.87 3.86
N ALA A 121 11.49 24.17 2.57
CA ALA A 121 10.99 25.43 2.06
C ALA A 121 9.51 25.51 2.50
N GLN A 122 9.10 26.65 3.06
CA GLN A 122 7.71 26.82 3.44
C GLN A 122 6.83 26.49 2.24
N VAL A 123 5.88 25.59 2.45
CA VAL A 123 4.91 25.18 1.44
C VAL A 123 4.24 26.45 0.91
N LYS A 124 4.66 26.92 -0.26
CA LYS A 124 3.86 27.89 -1.00
C LYS A 124 2.64 27.11 -1.46
N ASN A 125 1.45 27.60 -1.12
CA ASN A 125 0.22 27.05 -1.69
C ASN A 125 0.38 27.05 -3.21
N THR A 126 0.63 25.90 -3.78
CA THR A 126 0.56 25.73 -5.22
C THR A 126 -0.93 25.71 -5.56
N PRO A 127 -1.42 26.59 -6.45
CA PRO A 127 -2.81 26.53 -6.90
C PRO A 127 -3.11 25.12 -7.41
N ALA A 128 -4.34 24.65 -7.21
CA ALA A 128 -4.82 23.47 -7.92
C ALA A 128 -4.56 23.68 -9.42
N HIS A 129 -4.00 22.67 -10.08
CA HIS A 129 -3.76 22.75 -11.51
C HIS A 129 -5.13 22.82 -12.21
N GLU A 130 -5.33 23.79 -13.11
CA GLU A 130 -6.50 23.77 -13.99
C GLU A 130 -6.37 22.53 -14.89
N HIS A 131 -7.36 21.64 -14.84
CA HIS A 131 -7.40 20.42 -15.65
C HIS A 131 -8.54 20.48 -16.65
N GLU A 132 -8.41 19.77 -17.76
CA GLU A 132 -9.47 19.62 -18.75
C GLU A 132 -10.40 18.47 -18.36
N SER A 133 -11.67 18.77 -18.08
CA SER A 133 -12.68 17.74 -17.82
C SER A 133 -13.25 17.18 -19.14
N PRO A 134 -13.44 15.85 -19.29
CA PRO A 134 -13.20 14.80 -18.30
C PRO A 134 -11.74 14.35 -18.24
N GLU A 135 -11.22 14.12 -17.04
CA GLU A 135 -9.84 13.71 -16.79
C GLU A 135 -9.76 12.41 -16.01
N ALA A 136 -8.73 11.60 -16.28
CA ALA A 136 -8.47 10.38 -15.52
C ALA A 136 -7.81 10.70 -14.18
N THR A 137 -8.23 10.04 -13.09
CA THR A 137 -7.66 10.29 -11.75
C THR A 137 -6.16 10.01 -11.69
N LYS A 138 -5.62 9.09 -12.52
CA LYS A 138 -4.17 8.89 -12.66
C LYS A 138 -3.42 10.13 -13.20
N GLN A 139 -4.04 10.91 -14.10
CA GLN A 139 -3.45 12.13 -14.64
C GLN A 139 -3.39 13.20 -13.54
N ALA A 140 -4.51 13.44 -12.87
CA ALA A 140 -4.60 14.35 -11.74
C ALA A 140 -3.61 13.98 -10.61
N PHE A 141 -3.38 12.69 -10.39
CA PHE A 141 -2.34 12.18 -9.49
C PHE A 141 -0.94 12.62 -9.90
N GLY A 142 -0.57 12.43 -11.18
CA GLY A 142 0.75 12.83 -11.69
C GLY A 142 1.01 14.33 -11.56
N GLU A 143 0.00 15.15 -11.85
CA GLU A 143 0.05 16.62 -11.70
C GLU A 143 0.18 17.04 -10.24
N ALA A 144 -0.56 16.39 -9.34
CA ALA A 144 -0.43 16.62 -7.91
C ALA A 144 0.98 16.28 -7.38
N LEU A 145 1.61 15.21 -7.89
CA LEU A 145 2.99 14.87 -7.55
C LEU A 145 3.98 15.96 -7.96
N VAL A 146 3.85 16.52 -9.16
CA VAL A 146 4.70 17.64 -9.64
C VAL A 146 4.55 18.83 -8.70
N ALA A 147 3.33 19.22 -8.38
CA ALA A 147 3.04 20.34 -7.49
C ALA A 147 3.62 20.10 -6.09
N LEU A 148 3.49 18.90 -5.53
CA LEU A 148 4.08 18.52 -4.26
C LEU A 148 5.59 18.50 -4.30
N GLY A 149 6.19 18.03 -5.40
CA GLY A 149 7.64 18.01 -5.60
C GLY A 149 8.27 19.39 -5.55
N ALA A 150 7.57 20.42 -6.03
CA ALA A 150 8.04 21.79 -5.99
C ALA A 150 8.18 22.36 -4.56
N THR A 151 7.43 21.81 -3.61
CA THR A 151 7.34 22.33 -2.24
C THR A 151 7.85 21.38 -1.16
N ASN A 152 8.07 20.11 -1.48
CA ASN A 152 8.50 19.06 -0.55
C ASN A 152 9.79 18.38 -1.04
N PRO A 153 10.96 18.89 -0.61
CA PRO A 153 12.25 18.35 -1.08
C PRO A 153 12.57 16.94 -0.57
N ASP A 154 11.88 16.48 0.46
CA ASP A 154 11.96 15.12 1.02
C ASP A 154 11.06 14.08 0.30
N LEU A 155 10.22 14.54 -0.63
CA LEU A 155 9.41 13.67 -1.47
C LEU A 155 10.29 12.97 -2.51
N LEU A 156 10.28 11.63 -2.49
CA LEU A 156 10.90 10.77 -3.48
C LEU A 156 9.83 9.91 -4.14
N VAL A 157 9.85 9.82 -5.46
CA VAL A 157 8.88 9.01 -6.21
C VAL A 157 9.57 7.78 -6.78
N LEU A 158 9.03 6.59 -6.48
CA LEU A 158 9.53 5.30 -6.93
C LEU A 158 8.50 4.66 -7.86
N ASP A 159 8.95 4.15 -9.00
CA ASP A 159 8.06 3.52 -9.99
C ASP A 159 8.58 2.16 -10.44
N GLY A 160 7.66 1.24 -10.68
CA GLY A 160 7.91 -0.15 -11.08
C GLY A 160 7.86 -0.37 -12.59
N ASP A 161 8.46 0.52 -13.39
CA ASP A 161 8.46 0.49 -14.87
C ASP A 161 7.07 0.73 -15.49
N MET A 162 6.23 1.51 -14.78
CA MET A 162 4.86 1.83 -15.19
C MET A 162 4.61 3.34 -15.34
N GLN A 163 5.66 4.17 -15.37
CA GLN A 163 5.60 5.63 -15.24
C GLN A 163 4.65 6.31 -16.25
N ASN A 164 4.52 5.80 -17.46
CA ASN A 164 3.60 6.32 -18.48
C ASN A 164 2.12 6.04 -18.14
N SER A 165 1.86 5.01 -17.37
CA SER A 165 0.52 4.60 -16.95
C SER A 165 0.14 5.16 -15.59
N THR A 166 1.10 5.25 -14.68
CA THR A 166 0.93 5.84 -13.34
C THR A 166 1.01 7.37 -13.37
N ARG A 167 1.51 7.95 -14.46
CA ARG A 167 1.78 9.38 -14.66
C ARG A 167 2.90 9.93 -13.77
N THR A 168 3.73 9.07 -13.19
CA THR A 168 4.96 9.47 -12.50
C THR A 168 6.03 10.01 -13.46
N ASP A 169 5.87 9.80 -14.78
CA ASP A 169 6.67 10.43 -15.84
C ASP A 169 6.67 11.96 -15.76
N LEU A 170 5.57 12.58 -15.32
CA LEU A 170 5.48 14.01 -15.11
C LEU A 170 6.44 14.47 -14.00
N PHE A 171 6.44 13.75 -12.86
CA PHE A 171 7.37 14.02 -11.77
C PHE A 171 8.84 13.76 -12.18
N ALA A 172 9.09 12.68 -12.90
CA ALA A 172 10.44 12.36 -13.41
C ALA A 172 10.99 13.43 -14.35
N GLY A 173 10.12 14.08 -15.13
CA GLY A 173 10.49 15.20 -16.00
C GLY A 173 10.91 16.45 -15.25
N GLU A 174 10.18 16.83 -14.21
CA GLU A 174 10.41 18.06 -13.44
C GLU A 174 11.42 17.88 -12.29
N HIS A 175 11.52 16.67 -11.73
CA HIS A 175 12.32 16.36 -10.54
C HIS A 175 13.14 15.07 -10.73
N PRO A 176 13.96 14.95 -11.78
CA PRO A 176 14.65 13.69 -12.13
C PRO A 176 15.57 13.17 -11.02
N GLU A 177 16.16 14.04 -10.20
CA GLU A 177 17.03 13.67 -9.08
C GLU A 177 16.30 13.04 -7.89
N ARG A 178 14.97 13.10 -7.88
CA ARG A 178 14.10 12.54 -6.84
C ARG A 178 13.17 11.46 -7.36
N PHE A 179 13.35 11.08 -8.61
CA PHE A 179 12.68 9.93 -9.21
C PHE A 179 13.58 8.71 -9.21
N ILE A 180 13.05 7.57 -8.76
CA ILE A 180 13.79 6.30 -8.66
C ILE A 180 13.05 5.25 -9.48
N GLN A 181 13.64 4.90 -10.63
CA GLN A 181 13.14 3.77 -11.40
C GLN A 181 13.59 2.46 -10.75
N CYS A 182 12.63 1.65 -10.32
CA CYS A 182 12.88 0.38 -9.66
C CYS A 182 12.72 -0.84 -10.57
N PHE A 183 12.40 -0.61 -11.85
CA PHE A 183 12.13 -1.65 -12.83
C PHE A 183 11.00 -2.60 -12.40
N ILE A 184 10.87 -3.77 -13.02
CA ILE A 184 9.83 -4.75 -12.68
C ILE A 184 10.27 -5.56 -11.44
N ALA A 185 10.32 -4.89 -10.29
CA ALA A 185 10.78 -5.45 -9.02
C ALA A 185 10.04 -4.83 -7.84
N GLU A 186 8.72 -5.04 -7.76
CA GLU A 186 7.82 -4.36 -6.81
C GLU A 186 8.21 -4.60 -5.35
N GLN A 187 8.65 -5.82 -5.01
CA GLN A 187 9.12 -6.16 -3.67
C GLN A 187 10.38 -5.35 -3.30
N ASN A 188 11.33 -5.23 -4.23
CA ASN A 188 12.53 -4.40 -4.03
C ASN A 188 12.18 -2.92 -3.92
N MET A 189 11.31 -2.42 -4.80
CA MET A 189 10.81 -1.04 -4.77
C MET A 189 10.21 -0.69 -3.40
N PHE A 190 9.38 -1.57 -2.86
CA PHE A 190 8.77 -1.34 -1.56
C PHE A 190 9.78 -1.41 -0.41
N CYS A 191 10.79 -2.32 -0.49
CA CYS A 191 11.89 -2.36 0.48
C CYS A 191 12.76 -1.10 0.44
N VAL A 192 13.03 -0.55 -0.76
CA VAL A 192 13.75 0.72 -0.91
C VAL A 192 12.95 1.86 -0.28
N ALA A 193 11.66 1.96 -0.57
CA ALA A 193 10.78 2.94 0.04
C ALA A 193 10.73 2.81 1.58
N TRP A 194 10.69 1.60 2.09
CA TRP A 194 10.74 1.34 3.53
C TRP A 194 12.04 1.88 4.14
N GLY A 195 13.20 1.56 3.56
CA GLY A 195 14.48 2.09 4.03
C GLY A 195 14.55 3.62 3.97
N LEU A 196 14.08 4.23 2.88
CA LEU A 196 14.03 5.70 2.72
C LEU A 196 13.13 6.35 3.77
N SER A 197 11.98 5.76 4.07
CA SER A 197 11.08 6.26 5.11
C SER A 197 11.74 6.29 6.49
N LEU A 198 12.48 5.22 6.85
CA LEU A 198 13.14 5.13 8.15
C LEU A 198 14.27 6.15 8.34
N VAL A 199 14.86 6.65 7.27
CA VAL A 199 15.87 7.72 7.32
C VAL A 199 15.25 9.11 7.12
N GLY A 200 13.92 9.23 7.02
CA GLY A 200 13.18 10.48 7.12
C GLY A 200 12.73 11.09 5.80
N PHE A 201 12.88 10.39 4.68
CA PHE A 201 12.25 10.77 3.41
C PHE A 201 10.78 10.40 3.39
N LYS A 202 10.04 10.98 2.43
CA LYS A 202 8.65 10.65 2.11
C LYS A 202 8.58 9.91 0.77
N PRO A 203 8.76 8.59 0.76
CA PRO A 203 8.69 7.82 -0.47
C PRO A 203 7.25 7.66 -0.93
N PHE A 204 7.00 7.93 -2.21
CA PHE A 204 5.76 7.64 -2.90
C PHE A 204 6.02 6.51 -3.91
N VAL A 205 5.50 5.33 -3.61
CA VAL A 205 5.59 4.13 -4.46
C VAL A 205 4.44 4.13 -5.44
N SER A 206 4.69 3.87 -6.73
CA SER A 206 3.66 3.83 -7.75
C SER A 206 3.85 2.66 -8.71
N THR A 207 2.78 1.90 -8.90
CA THR A 207 2.66 0.83 -9.90
C THR A 207 1.19 0.51 -10.13
N PHE A 208 0.84 -0.54 -10.88
CA PHE A 208 -0.54 -0.98 -10.99
C PHE A 208 -1.06 -1.57 -9.67
N ALA A 209 -2.34 -1.32 -9.39
CA ALA A 209 -3.01 -1.83 -8.21
C ALA A 209 -2.88 -3.35 -8.06
N CYS A 210 -3.04 -4.10 -9.16
CA CYS A 210 -2.89 -5.56 -9.17
C CYS A 210 -1.46 -6.03 -8.85
N PHE A 211 -0.42 -5.28 -9.26
CA PHE A 211 0.97 -5.67 -9.00
C PHE A 211 1.40 -5.43 -7.55
N LEU A 212 0.68 -4.57 -6.84
CA LEU A 212 0.91 -4.37 -5.40
C LEU A 212 0.63 -5.62 -4.56
N SER A 213 -0.09 -6.61 -5.09
CA SER A 213 -0.24 -7.91 -4.43
C SER A 213 1.11 -8.58 -4.10
N ARG A 214 2.17 -8.28 -4.88
CA ARG A 214 3.53 -8.79 -4.66
C ARG A 214 4.20 -8.20 -3.42
N VAL A 215 3.76 -7.06 -2.90
CA VAL A 215 4.41 -6.34 -1.79
C VAL A 215 3.75 -6.57 -0.44
N HIS A 216 2.78 -7.48 -0.35
CA HIS A 216 1.99 -7.67 0.87
C HIS A 216 2.84 -7.96 2.12
N ASP A 217 3.86 -8.84 2.01
CA ASP A 217 4.74 -9.13 3.16
C ASP A 217 5.64 -7.93 3.50
N GLN A 218 6.23 -7.28 2.50
CA GLN A 218 7.05 -6.08 2.69
C GLN A 218 6.23 -4.95 3.33
N MET A 219 4.99 -4.75 2.89
CA MET A 219 4.05 -3.78 3.46
C MET A 219 3.76 -4.09 4.94
N ARG A 220 3.45 -5.34 5.26
CA ARG A 220 3.22 -5.80 6.63
C ARG A 220 4.44 -5.54 7.53
N MET A 221 5.64 -5.83 7.05
CA MET A 221 6.87 -5.62 7.80
C MET A 221 7.22 -4.13 7.95
N ALA A 222 6.94 -3.31 6.94
CA ALA A 222 7.12 -1.88 6.99
C ALA A 222 6.17 -1.22 8.01
N ASP A 223 4.90 -1.63 8.03
CA ASP A 223 3.91 -1.20 9.02
C ASP A 223 4.36 -1.51 10.45
N LEU A 224 4.77 -2.76 10.72
CA LEU A 224 5.30 -3.17 12.03
C LEU A 224 6.57 -2.40 12.45
N SER A 225 7.30 -1.84 11.51
CA SER A 225 8.50 -1.03 11.76
C SER A 225 8.20 0.46 11.89
N GLY A 226 6.94 0.87 11.80
CA GLY A 226 6.52 2.27 11.88
C GLY A 226 6.94 3.11 10.68
N ALA A 227 7.08 2.51 9.51
CA ALA A 227 7.40 3.23 8.28
C ALA A 227 6.23 4.08 7.79
N ASN A 228 6.54 5.22 7.15
CA ASN A 228 5.56 6.09 6.51
C ASN A 228 5.77 6.03 5.00
N ILE A 229 4.93 5.30 4.29
CA ILE A 229 5.05 5.08 2.85
C ILE A 229 3.74 5.46 2.17
N LEU A 230 3.83 6.35 1.18
CA LEU A 230 2.71 6.71 0.32
C LEU A 230 2.69 5.76 -0.88
N VAL A 231 1.52 5.29 -1.27
CA VAL A 231 1.37 4.26 -2.30
C VAL A 231 0.25 4.64 -3.26
N ASN A 232 0.53 4.65 -4.55
CA ASN A 232 -0.47 4.74 -5.60
C ASN A 232 -0.64 3.39 -6.30
N GLY A 233 -1.83 2.83 -6.25
CA GLY A 233 -2.26 1.73 -7.10
C GLY A 233 -3.01 2.26 -8.31
N SER A 234 -2.32 2.41 -9.42
CA SER A 234 -2.94 2.85 -10.67
C SER A 234 -3.67 1.70 -11.36
N TYR A 235 -4.61 2.02 -12.22
CA TYR A 235 -5.41 1.01 -12.94
C TYR A 235 -6.20 0.10 -11.99
N GLY A 236 -6.72 0.65 -10.88
CA GLY A 236 -7.61 -0.07 -9.98
C GLY A 236 -8.97 -0.32 -10.61
N GLY A 237 -9.58 -1.45 -10.23
CA GLY A 237 -10.94 -1.81 -10.61
C GLY A 237 -11.11 -2.54 -11.94
N ALA A 238 -12.34 -2.91 -12.21
CA ALA A 238 -12.74 -3.63 -13.42
C ALA A 238 -12.77 -2.74 -14.68
N SER A 239 -12.86 -1.42 -14.51
CA SER A 239 -13.02 -0.45 -15.60
C SER A 239 -11.80 -0.31 -16.50
N ILE A 240 -10.66 -0.90 -16.18
CA ILE A 240 -9.51 -0.89 -17.07
C ILE A 240 -9.79 -1.65 -18.38
N GLY A 241 -10.69 -2.61 -18.35
CA GLY A 241 -11.30 -3.26 -19.50
C GLY A 241 -10.36 -4.05 -20.38
N LYS A 242 -9.70 -3.40 -21.34
CA LYS A 242 -8.95 -4.05 -22.44
C LYS A 242 -7.78 -4.92 -21.99
N ASP A 243 -7.10 -4.54 -20.93
CA ASP A 243 -5.89 -5.22 -20.47
C ASP A 243 -6.22 -6.58 -19.80
N GLY A 244 -7.49 -6.81 -19.49
CA GLY A 244 -8.00 -8.05 -18.99
C GLY A 244 -7.82 -8.26 -17.48
N GLU A 245 -8.31 -9.41 -17.01
CA GLU A 245 -8.45 -9.71 -15.59
C GLU A 245 -7.14 -9.67 -14.79
N SER A 246 -6.03 -10.08 -15.41
CA SER A 246 -4.72 -10.14 -14.75
C SER A 246 -4.14 -8.76 -14.44
N GLN A 247 -4.68 -7.70 -15.06
CA GLN A 247 -4.25 -6.32 -14.85
C GLN A 247 -5.24 -5.53 -13.99
N MET A 248 -6.41 -6.08 -13.69
CA MET A 248 -7.43 -5.45 -12.87
C MET A 248 -7.07 -5.55 -11.39
N GLY A 249 -6.91 -4.41 -10.72
CA GLY A 249 -6.77 -4.36 -9.26
C GLY A 249 -8.13 -4.54 -8.61
N LEU A 250 -8.45 -5.76 -8.16
CA LEU A 250 -9.77 -6.12 -7.62
C LEU A 250 -9.72 -6.53 -6.15
N ASP A 251 -8.53 -6.63 -5.57
CA ASP A 251 -8.27 -7.05 -4.20
C ASP A 251 -7.40 -6.02 -3.42
N ASP A 252 -7.01 -4.96 -4.07
CA ASP A 252 -6.13 -3.93 -3.55
C ASP A 252 -6.71 -3.19 -2.33
N LEU A 253 -7.99 -2.76 -2.39
CA LEU A 253 -8.64 -2.11 -1.24
C LEU A 253 -8.66 -3.04 -0.03
N ALA A 254 -9.01 -4.32 -0.22
CA ALA A 254 -8.99 -5.33 0.82
C ALA A 254 -7.60 -5.49 1.44
N MET A 255 -6.57 -5.62 0.60
CA MET A 255 -5.19 -5.80 1.02
C MET A 255 -4.69 -4.61 1.85
N PHE A 256 -4.90 -3.38 1.37
CA PHE A 256 -4.44 -2.17 2.08
C PHE A 256 -5.28 -1.82 3.31
N ARG A 257 -6.47 -2.40 3.49
CA ARG A 257 -7.25 -2.28 4.73
C ARG A 257 -6.69 -3.13 5.88
N THR A 258 -5.86 -4.15 5.60
CA THR A 258 -5.37 -5.09 6.62
C THR A 258 -4.34 -4.54 7.61
N PRO A 259 -3.35 -3.68 7.26
CA PRO A 259 -2.46 -3.10 8.25
C PRO A 259 -3.23 -2.21 9.23
N LEU A 260 -2.82 -2.19 10.51
CA LEU A 260 -3.57 -1.49 11.56
C LEU A 260 -3.66 0.02 11.30
N ASP A 261 -2.54 0.65 11.02
CA ASP A 261 -2.42 2.10 10.86
C ASP A 261 -2.43 2.54 9.38
N SER A 262 -3.08 1.76 8.50
CA SER A 262 -3.16 2.12 7.10
C SER A 262 -4.29 3.11 6.81
N THR A 263 -4.08 3.92 5.78
CA THR A 263 -5.10 4.75 5.14
C THR A 263 -5.39 4.22 3.74
N VAL A 264 -6.67 4.17 3.34
CA VAL A 264 -7.10 3.68 2.03
C VAL A 264 -8.07 4.68 1.41
N LEU A 265 -7.68 5.26 0.29
CA LEU A 265 -8.39 6.34 -0.40
C LEU A 265 -8.77 5.91 -1.83
N TYR A 266 -9.98 6.26 -2.25
CA TYR A 266 -10.45 6.02 -3.60
C TYR A 266 -11.21 7.24 -4.13
N PRO A 267 -10.50 8.25 -4.69
CA PRO A 267 -11.11 9.47 -5.23
C PRO A 267 -11.97 9.18 -6.47
N SER A 268 -12.95 10.05 -6.71
CA SER A 268 -13.97 9.89 -7.75
C SER A 268 -13.77 10.80 -8.97
N ASP A 269 -12.92 11.83 -8.86
CA ASP A 269 -12.59 12.75 -9.93
C ASP A 269 -11.19 13.38 -9.78
N ALA A 270 -10.82 14.26 -10.70
CA ALA A 270 -9.52 14.94 -10.67
C ALA A 270 -9.36 15.84 -9.42
N VAL A 271 -10.39 16.58 -9.05
CA VAL A 271 -10.36 17.51 -7.90
C VAL A 271 -10.13 16.76 -6.60
N SER A 272 -10.93 15.73 -6.33
CA SER A 272 -10.78 14.89 -5.14
C SER A 272 -9.43 14.17 -5.11
N THR A 273 -8.90 13.76 -6.28
CA THR A 273 -7.58 13.14 -6.38
C THR A 273 -6.47 14.09 -5.96
N GLN A 274 -6.42 15.30 -6.51
CA GLN A 274 -5.40 16.30 -6.18
C GLN A 274 -5.46 16.69 -4.69
N ALA A 275 -6.66 16.88 -4.15
CA ALA A 275 -6.86 17.22 -2.74
C ALA A 275 -6.40 16.09 -1.81
N LEU A 276 -6.77 14.84 -2.09
CA LEU A 276 -6.39 13.69 -1.28
C LEU A 276 -4.89 13.36 -1.36
N VAL A 277 -4.26 13.50 -2.53
CA VAL A 277 -2.80 13.35 -2.67
C VAL A 277 -2.05 14.37 -1.81
N LYS A 278 -2.56 15.60 -1.69
CA LYS A 278 -2.02 16.61 -0.78
C LYS A 278 -2.21 16.21 0.70
N GLU A 279 -3.38 15.73 1.07
CA GLU A 279 -3.67 15.24 2.43
C GLU A 279 -2.75 14.08 2.84
N MET A 280 -2.44 13.16 1.91
CA MET A 280 -1.54 12.03 2.16
C MET A 280 -0.17 12.46 2.69
N MET A 281 0.34 13.64 2.30
CA MET A 281 1.64 14.14 2.77
C MET A 281 1.71 14.38 4.28
N GLY A 282 0.58 14.60 4.94
CA GLY A 282 0.47 14.77 6.39
C GLY A 282 0.20 13.48 7.16
N ALA A 283 -0.22 12.42 6.47
CA ALA A 283 -0.61 11.17 7.08
C ALA A 283 0.60 10.31 7.51
N LYS A 284 0.34 9.33 8.37
CA LYS A 284 1.34 8.40 8.89
C LYS A 284 0.97 6.96 8.52
N GLY A 285 1.95 6.07 8.62
CA GLY A 285 1.78 4.65 8.30
C GLY A 285 1.80 4.40 6.79
N ILE A 286 1.10 3.38 6.37
CA ILE A 286 0.94 3.02 4.95
C ILE A 286 -0.29 3.73 4.40
N VAL A 287 -0.10 4.65 3.48
CA VAL A 287 -1.18 5.48 2.93
C VAL A 287 -1.38 5.15 1.45
N TYR A 288 -2.46 4.50 1.14
CA TYR A 288 -2.80 4.02 -0.20
C TYR A 288 -3.85 4.90 -0.87
N ILE A 289 -3.62 5.26 -2.12
CA ILE A 289 -4.60 5.87 -3.01
C ILE A 289 -4.77 5.02 -4.27
N ARG A 290 -6.00 4.75 -4.62
CA ARG A 290 -6.38 4.04 -5.85
C ARG A 290 -6.68 5.04 -6.95
N THR A 291 -6.03 4.90 -8.11
CA THR A 291 -6.34 5.72 -9.30
C THR A 291 -6.80 4.86 -10.46
N THR A 292 -7.61 5.44 -11.33
CA THR A 292 -8.25 4.75 -12.44
C THR A 292 -7.70 5.20 -13.79
N ARG A 293 -7.90 4.35 -14.80
CA ARG A 293 -7.45 4.60 -16.18
C ARG A 293 -8.38 5.54 -16.95
N GLU A 294 -9.68 5.29 -16.81
CA GLU A 294 -10.68 5.96 -17.62
C GLU A 294 -10.95 7.38 -17.07
N PRO A 295 -11.19 8.34 -17.95
CA PRO A 295 -11.57 9.69 -17.53
C PRO A 295 -12.87 9.70 -16.73
N THR A 296 -12.91 10.57 -15.72
CA THR A 296 -14.10 10.88 -14.93
C THR A 296 -14.51 12.33 -15.17
N VAL A 297 -15.80 12.59 -15.08
CA VAL A 297 -16.29 13.98 -15.08
C VAL A 297 -16.06 14.59 -13.70
N ASP A 298 -15.84 15.90 -13.65
CA ASP A 298 -15.70 16.60 -12.38
C ASP A 298 -17.02 16.58 -11.61
N LEU A 299 -16.92 16.14 -10.39
CA LEU A 299 -18.04 16.10 -9.44
C LEU A 299 -17.96 17.26 -8.45
N TYR A 300 -16.76 17.80 -8.27
CA TYR A 300 -16.42 18.77 -7.26
C TYR A 300 -15.81 20.04 -7.86
N THR A 301 -15.92 21.13 -7.13
CA THR A 301 -15.27 22.40 -7.46
C THR A 301 -13.92 22.51 -6.79
N ALA A 302 -13.00 23.29 -7.35
CA ALA A 302 -11.62 23.39 -6.87
C ALA A 302 -11.46 23.93 -5.44
N ASP A 303 -12.50 24.55 -4.88
CA ASP A 303 -12.54 25.08 -3.52
C ASP A 303 -13.08 24.07 -2.50
N GLU A 304 -13.47 22.87 -2.92
CA GLU A 304 -13.93 21.84 -1.99
C GLU A 304 -12.81 21.20 -1.20
N GLU A 305 -13.05 21.04 0.10
CA GLU A 305 -12.10 20.43 1.02
C GLU A 305 -12.36 18.93 1.17
N PHE A 306 -11.27 18.15 1.21
CA PHE A 306 -11.27 16.72 1.45
C PHE A 306 -10.36 16.39 2.62
N HIS A 307 -10.82 15.52 3.52
CA HIS A 307 -10.04 15.08 4.67
C HIS A 307 -10.03 13.56 4.76
N ILE A 308 -8.90 13.00 5.14
CA ILE A 308 -8.78 11.56 5.42
C ILE A 308 -9.80 11.19 6.52
N GLY A 309 -10.61 10.18 6.27
CA GLY A 309 -11.70 9.76 7.16
C GLY A 309 -13.07 10.36 6.84
N GLY A 310 -13.15 11.21 5.80
CA GLY A 310 -14.40 11.82 5.37
C GLY A 310 -15.10 11.10 4.22
N SER A 311 -16.30 11.59 3.91
CA SER A 311 -17.10 11.23 2.74
C SER A 311 -17.87 12.46 2.25
N LYS A 312 -18.47 12.39 1.07
CA LYS A 312 -19.35 13.45 0.54
C LYS A 312 -20.75 12.92 0.25
N THR A 313 -21.77 13.57 0.79
CA THR A 313 -23.17 13.28 0.41
C THR A 313 -23.55 14.13 -0.79
N LEU A 314 -23.59 13.53 -1.98
CA LEU A 314 -23.78 14.23 -3.26
C LEU A 314 -25.25 14.48 -3.58
N ARG A 315 -26.13 13.59 -3.14
CA ARG A 315 -27.59 13.70 -3.29
C ARG A 315 -28.26 13.28 -2.00
N THR A 316 -29.20 14.08 -1.55
CA THR A 316 -29.98 13.77 -0.34
C THR A 316 -31.32 14.49 -0.34
N SER A 317 -32.31 13.88 0.29
CA SER A 317 -33.61 14.48 0.63
C SER A 317 -34.10 13.94 1.97
N THR A 318 -35.19 14.51 2.49
CA THR A 318 -35.85 14.03 3.71
C THR A 318 -36.62 12.71 3.51
N ASP A 319 -36.90 12.37 2.25
CA ASP A 319 -37.71 11.21 1.87
C ASP A 319 -36.87 10.10 1.21
N ASP A 320 -35.58 10.11 1.40
CA ASP A 320 -34.69 9.09 0.86
C ASP A 320 -35.05 7.71 1.36
N GLN A 321 -35.26 6.77 0.44
CA GLN A 321 -35.68 5.41 0.76
C GLN A 321 -34.50 4.47 0.94
N VAL A 322 -33.42 4.69 0.16
CA VAL A 322 -32.19 3.88 0.16
C VAL A 322 -30.98 4.81 0.10
N ALA A 323 -29.93 4.48 0.81
CA ALA A 323 -28.62 5.12 0.61
C ALA A 323 -27.76 4.25 -0.30
N VAL A 324 -27.20 4.85 -1.35
CA VAL A 324 -26.21 4.23 -2.25
C VAL A 324 -24.85 4.78 -1.88
N VAL A 325 -23.95 3.90 -1.43
CA VAL A 325 -22.57 4.23 -1.04
C VAL A 325 -21.63 3.69 -2.11
N ALA A 326 -20.90 4.58 -2.73
CA ALA A 326 -19.97 4.27 -3.84
C ALA A 326 -18.65 4.99 -3.63
N ALA A 327 -17.62 4.66 -4.40
CA ALA A 327 -16.36 5.40 -4.46
C ALA A 327 -15.76 5.28 -5.86
N GLY A 328 -14.90 6.22 -6.20
CA GLY A 328 -14.25 6.23 -7.51
C GLY A 328 -15.25 6.25 -8.66
N ILE A 329 -15.03 5.44 -9.68
CA ILE A 329 -15.85 5.43 -10.90
C ILE A 329 -17.32 5.04 -10.66
N THR A 330 -17.61 4.26 -9.62
CA THR A 330 -18.98 3.81 -9.34
C THR A 330 -19.88 4.93 -8.83
N VAL A 331 -19.30 6.05 -8.39
CA VAL A 331 -20.05 7.25 -7.99
C VAL A 331 -20.81 7.84 -9.20
N GLY A 332 -20.17 7.88 -10.37
CA GLY A 332 -20.83 8.32 -11.59
C GLY A 332 -22.06 7.47 -11.95
N GLU A 333 -21.96 6.16 -11.78
CA GLU A 333 -23.09 5.24 -12.01
C GLU A 333 -24.21 5.42 -10.95
N ALA A 334 -23.84 5.67 -9.70
CA ALA A 334 -24.82 5.96 -8.64
C ALA A 334 -25.58 7.27 -8.89
N LEU A 335 -24.92 8.30 -9.41
CA LEU A 335 -25.55 9.56 -9.77
C LEU A 335 -26.52 9.41 -10.95
N LYS A 336 -26.13 8.67 -12.00
CA LYS A 336 -27.02 8.33 -13.12
C LYS A 336 -28.27 7.57 -12.63
N ALA A 337 -28.05 6.59 -11.72
CA ALA A 337 -29.15 5.83 -11.13
C ALA A 337 -30.09 6.72 -10.31
N HIS A 338 -29.55 7.68 -9.53
CA HIS A 338 -30.34 8.66 -8.79
C HIS A 338 -31.26 9.45 -9.72
N ASP A 339 -30.72 9.98 -10.82
CA ASP A 339 -31.48 10.84 -11.72
C ASP A 339 -32.63 10.07 -12.44
N GLU A 340 -32.41 8.80 -12.77
CA GLU A 340 -33.45 7.94 -13.35
C GLU A 340 -34.52 7.55 -12.31
N LEU A 341 -34.11 7.11 -11.13
CA LEU A 341 -35.05 6.72 -10.04
C LEU A 341 -35.93 7.90 -9.59
N LYS A 342 -35.37 9.11 -9.57
CA LYS A 342 -36.08 10.33 -9.23
C LYS A 342 -37.26 10.59 -10.17
N LYS A 343 -37.16 10.25 -11.47
CA LYS A 343 -38.26 10.35 -12.44
C LYS A 343 -39.43 9.42 -12.04
N GLU A 344 -39.11 8.31 -11.39
CA GLU A 344 -40.09 7.34 -10.91
C GLU A 344 -40.55 7.61 -9.46
N LYS A 345 -40.14 8.74 -8.87
CA LYS A 345 -40.44 9.14 -7.48
C LYS A 345 -39.82 8.19 -6.43
N ILE A 346 -38.76 7.52 -6.78
CA ILE A 346 -37.90 6.76 -5.86
C ILE A 346 -36.71 7.65 -5.53
N LEU A 347 -36.65 8.12 -4.28
CA LEU A 347 -35.61 9.02 -3.83
C LEU A 347 -34.50 8.21 -3.14
N ILE A 348 -33.26 8.47 -3.51
CA ILE A 348 -32.10 7.82 -2.93
C ILE A 348 -31.06 8.87 -2.51
N ARG A 349 -30.33 8.57 -1.43
CA ARG A 349 -29.13 9.29 -1.04
C ARG A 349 -27.95 8.71 -1.81
N VAL A 350 -27.04 9.54 -2.29
CA VAL A 350 -25.77 9.11 -2.91
C VAL A 350 -24.62 9.63 -2.08
N ILE A 351 -23.77 8.72 -1.61
CA ILE A 351 -22.61 9.03 -0.78
C ILE A 351 -21.34 8.57 -1.55
N ASP A 352 -20.43 9.52 -1.78
CA ASP A 352 -19.06 9.23 -2.22
C ASP A 352 -18.21 8.94 -0.99
N LEU A 353 -17.84 7.68 -0.80
CA LEU A 353 -16.99 7.19 0.28
C LEU A 353 -15.53 7.18 -0.14
N TYR A 354 -14.97 8.34 -0.48
CA TYR A 354 -13.60 8.46 -0.96
C TYR A 354 -12.54 8.01 0.06
N SER A 355 -12.85 7.99 1.36
CA SER A 355 -12.00 7.44 2.42
C SER A 355 -12.59 6.13 2.91
N VAL A 356 -11.99 5.02 2.47
CA VAL A 356 -12.42 3.66 2.84
C VAL A 356 -11.87 3.27 4.21
N LYS A 357 -10.67 3.77 4.55
CA LYS A 357 -10.02 3.64 5.86
C LYS A 357 -9.10 4.83 6.13
N PRO A 358 -9.24 5.53 7.25
CA PRO A 358 -10.39 5.45 8.16
C PRO A 358 -11.68 5.80 7.44
N ILE A 359 -12.80 5.29 7.93
CA ILE A 359 -14.11 5.45 7.31
C ILE A 359 -14.97 6.49 8.05
N ASP A 360 -15.81 7.24 7.32
CA ASP A 360 -16.75 8.20 7.88
C ASP A 360 -17.94 7.48 8.54
N LYS A 361 -17.77 7.15 9.82
CA LYS A 361 -18.80 6.45 10.61
C LYS A 361 -20.07 7.27 10.80
N GLU A 362 -19.93 8.58 11.01
CA GLU A 362 -21.08 9.46 11.32
C GLU A 362 -22.05 9.53 10.15
N THR A 363 -21.52 9.75 8.94
CA THR A 363 -22.33 9.82 7.72
C THR A 363 -23.03 8.48 7.45
N LEU A 364 -22.33 7.35 7.62
CA LEU A 364 -22.88 6.02 7.37
C LEU A 364 -23.98 5.65 8.41
N ILE A 365 -23.72 5.92 9.68
CA ILE A 365 -24.71 5.69 10.75
C ILE A 365 -25.95 6.56 10.50
N LYS A 366 -25.76 7.84 10.17
CA LYS A 366 -26.87 8.73 9.84
C LYS A 366 -27.65 8.23 8.63
N ALA A 367 -26.98 7.78 7.58
CA ALA A 367 -27.64 7.19 6.41
C ALA A 367 -28.46 5.95 6.79
N ALA A 368 -27.95 5.10 7.68
CA ALA A 368 -28.64 3.93 8.18
C ALA A 368 -29.92 4.27 8.99
N TYR A 369 -29.90 5.35 9.74
CA TYR A 369 -31.10 5.80 10.47
C TYR A 369 -32.13 6.49 9.56
N ASP A 370 -31.68 7.24 8.57
CA ASP A 370 -32.55 8.05 7.71
C ASP A 370 -33.18 7.22 6.58
N THR A 371 -32.62 6.07 6.22
CA THR A 371 -33.08 5.26 5.09
C THR A 371 -33.51 3.84 5.51
N ARG A 372 -34.06 3.07 4.58
CA ARG A 372 -34.55 1.70 4.83
C ARG A 372 -33.53 0.62 4.50
N ALA A 373 -32.53 0.95 3.70
CA ALA A 373 -31.48 0.04 3.27
C ALA A 373 -30.27 0.83 2.80
N ILE A 374 -29.10 0.20 2.81
CA ILE A 374 -27.89 0.68 2.16
C ILE A 374 -27.54 -0.27 1.02
N VAL A 375 -27.16 0.30 -0.13
CA VAL A 375 -26.57 -0.42 -1.25
C VAL A 375 -25.14 0.08 -1.39
N THR A 376 -24.13 -0.80 -1.31
CA THR A 376 -22.74 -0.45 -1.61
C THR A 376 -22.42 -0.87 -3.03
N VAL A 377 -21.69 -0.03 -3.77
CA VAL A 377 -21.30 -0.30 -5.17
C VAL A 377 -19.80 -0.09 -5.31
N GLU A 378 -19.09 -1.15 -5.71
CA GLU A 378 -17.63 -1.13 -5.82
C GLU A 378 -17.13 -1.92 -7.04
N ASP A 379 -16.19 -1.36 -7.77
CA ASP A 379 -15.46 -2.05 -8.86
C ASP A 379 -14.25 -2.82 -8.30
N HIS A 380 -14.50 -3.59 -7.29
CA HIS A 380 -13.60 -4.42 -6.51
C HIS A 380 -14.28 -5.76 -6.24
N TYR A 381 -13.54 -6.80 -5.87
CA TYR A 381 -14.19 -8.01 -5.39
C TYR A 381 -15.14 -7.67 -4.24
N ILE A 382 -16.29 -8.33 -4.24
CA ILE A 382 -17.35 -8.10 -3.25
C ILE A 382 -16.89 -8.38 -1.80
N VAL A 383 -15.73 -9.01 -1.63
CA VAL A 383 -15.14 -9.38 -0.33
C VAL A 383 -13.99 -8.43 0.01
N GLY A 384 -14.01 -7.89 1.21
CA GLY A 384 -12.92 -7.11 1.78
C GLY A 384 -12.88 -5.62 1.40
N GLY A 385 -13.71 -5.17 0.44
CA GLY A 385 -13.73 -3.80 -0.06
C GLY A 385 -14.65 -2.85 0.72
N ILE A 386 -15.31 -1.96 -0.02
CA ILE A 386 -16.20 -0.91 0.51
C ILE A 386 -17.39 -1.51 1.25
N GLY A 387 -18.02 -2.54 0.67
CA GLY A 387 -19.19 -3.17 1.28
C GLY A 387 -18.89 -3.76 2.66
N ASP A 388 -17.74 -4.38 2.84
CA ASP A 388 -17.33 -4.91 4.15
C ASP A 388 -16.94 -3.79 5.11
N ALA A 389 -16.30 -2.71 4.64
CA ALA A 389 -16.01 -1.54 5.46
C ALA A 389 -17.28 -0.88 6.02
N VAL A 390 -18.34 -0.78 5.20
CA VAL A 390 -19.65 -0.28 5.64
C VAL A 390 -20.30 -1.22 6.64
N LEU A 391 -20.25 -2.55 6.40
CA LEU A 391 -20.79 -3.54 7.33
C LEU A 391 -20.09 -3.51 8.69
N GLU A 392 -18.78 -3.31 8.74
CA GLU A 392 -18.01 -3.17 9.98
C GLU A 392 -18.51 -1.98 10.83
N VAL A 393 -18.82 -0.85 10.21
CA VAL A 393 -19.41 0.32 10.90
C VAL A 393 -20.78 0.01 11.45
N LEU A 394 -21.59 -0.72 10.70
CA LEU A 394 -22.99 -0.98 11.05
C LEU A 394 -23.18 -2.21 11.94
N ALA A 395 -22.12 -2.99 12.20
CA ALA A 395 -22.21 -4.21 13.01
C ALA A 395 -22.70 -3.94 14.45
N GLU A 396 -22.36 -2.78 15.01
CA GLU A 396 -22.78 -2.36 16.36
C GLU A 396 -24.04 -1.48 16.37
N ASN A 397 -24.62 -1.19 15.19
CA ASN A 397 -25.75 -0.29 15.03
C ASN A 397 -26.93 -1.02 14.39
N PRO A 398 -28.16 -0.44 14.49
CA PRO A 398 -29.38 -1.19 14.19
C PRO A 398 -29.41 -1.73 12.76
N SER A 399 -29.97 -2.91 12.69
CA SER A 399 -30.13 -3.76 11.55
C SER A 399 -31.00 -3.16 10.44
N ILE A 400 -30.36 -2.41 9.56
CA ILE A 400 -30.93 -2.18 8.24
C ILE A 400 -30.27 -3.15 7.25
N PRO A 401 -30.96 -3.59 6.20
CA PRO A 401 -30.34 -4.40 5.15
C PRO A 401 -29.21 -3.64 4.45
N VAL A 402 -28.08 -4.30 4.31
CA VAL A 402 -26.97 -3.82 3.47
C VAL A 402 -26.81 -4.78 2.30
N TYR A 403 -26.85 -4.25 1.09
CA TYR A 403 -26.68 -5.00 -0.14
C TYR A 403 -25.39 -4.59 -0.81
N LYS A 404 -24.49 -5.55 -1.01
CA LYS A 404 -23.23 -5.30 -1.67
C LYS A 404 -23.36 -5.60 -3.17
N MET A 405 -22.91 -4.66 -3.99
CA MET A 405 -22.68 -4.83 -5.42
C MET A 405 -21.19 -4.70 -5.67
N GLY A 406 -20.58 -5.74 -6.22
CA GLY A 406 -19.16 -5.83 -6.48
C GLY A 406 -18.86 -7.01 -7.41
N VAL A 407 -17.61 -7.16 -7.82
CA VAL A 407 -17.17 -8.23 -8.69
C VAL A 407 -17.24 -9.56 -7.95
N THR A 408 -17.95 -10.54 -8.53
CA THR A 408 -18.20 -11.85 -7.90
C THR A 408 -17.61 -13.05 -8.66
N LYS A 409 -17.06 -12.80 -9.84
CA LYS A 409 -16.42 -13.79 -10.71
C LYS A 409 -15.20 -13.16 -11.40
N PRO A 410 -14.26 -13.93 -11.93
CA PRO A 410 -13.18 -13.37 -12.74
C PRO A 410 -13.76 -12.62 -13.93
N PRO A 411 -13.47 -11.31 -14.11
CA PRO A 411 -13.93 -10.54 -15.26
C PRO A 411 -13.20 -10.96 -16.54
N HIS A 412 -13.70 -10.50 -17.68
CA HIS A 412 -13.08 -10.74 -18.97
C HIS A 412 -12.56 -9.42 -19.57
N SER A 413 -11.64 -9.54 -20.54
CA SER A 413 -11.25 -8.43 -21.39
C SER A 413 -12.43 -7.90 -22.18
N GLY A 414 -12.56 -6.58 -22.28
CA GLY A 414 -13.63 -5.93 -23.03
C GLY A 414 -13.45 -4.41 -23.05
N THR A 415 -14.44 -3.68 -23.51
CA THR A 415 -14.48 -2.25 -23.23
C THR A 415 -14.80 -2.03 -21.74
N PRO A 416 -14.42 -0.89 -21.14
CA PRO A 416 -14.81 -0.56 -19.77
C PRO A 416 -16.32 -0.72 -19.53
N GLU A 417 -17.14 -0.25 -20.47
CA GLU A 417 -18.60 -0.35 -20.40
C GLU A 417 -19.08 -1.80 -20.43
N ASP A 418 -18.53 -2.64 -21.32
CA ASP A 418 -18.89 -4.06 -21.40
C ASP A 418 -18.58 -4.78 -20.10
N VAL A 419 -17.38 -4.54 -19.54
CA VAL A 419 -16.97 -5.19 -18.29
C VAL A 419 -17.85 -4.74 -17.14
N MET A 420 -18.10 -3.43 -16.99
CA MET A 420 -18.99 -2.91 -15.94
C MET A 420 -20.43 -3.47 -16.06
N ASN A 421 -20.95 -3.62 -17.28
CA ASN A 421 -22.24 -4.25 -17.54
C ASN A 421 -22.25 -5.75 -17.17
N LEU A 422 -21.21 -6.49 -17.54
CA LEU A 422 -21.10 -7.93 -17.23
C LEU A 422 -20.98 -8.20 -15.73
N GLU A 423 -20.33 -7.31 -15.01
CA GLU A 423 -20.18 -7.40 -13.55
C GLU A 423 -21.39 -6.83 -12.76
N GLY A 424 -22.37 -6.26 -13.47
CA GLY A 424 -23.59 -5.74 -12.83
C GLY A 424 -23.33 -4.49 -11.98
N LEU A 425 -22.46 -3.60 -12.43
CA LEU A 425 -22.02 -2.40 -11.69
C LEU A 425 -22.47 -1.09 -12.34
N THR A 426 -23.39 -1.15 -13.29
CA THR A 426 -23.89 0.03 -13.99
C THR A 426 -25.08 0.67 -13.29
N ALA A 427 -25.45 1.87 -13.72
CA ALA A 427 -26.63 2.58 -13.24
C ALA A 427 -27.90 1.73 -13.34
N LYS A 428 -28.05 0.93 -14.41
CA LYS A 428 -29.17 0.01 -14.59
C LYS A 428 -29.26 -1.02 -13.46
N ASP A 429 -28.12 -1.62 -13.10
CA ASP A 429 -28.05 -2.66 -12.07
C ASP A 429 -28.34 -2.07 -10.68
N ILE A 430 -27.86 -0.85 -10.43
CA ILE A 430 -28.16 -0.08 -9.21
C ILE A 430 -29.66 0.19 -9.12
N ILE A 431 -30.29 0.65 -10.22
CA ILE A 431 -31.74 0.90 -10.29
C ILE A 431 -32.55 -0.37 -9.97
N GLU A 432 -32.19 -1.48 -10.60
CA GLU A 432 -32.86 -2.77 -10.34
C GLU A 432 -32.72 -3.21 -8.89
N THR A 433 -31.53 -3.05 -8.31
CA THR A 433 -31.25 -3.40 -6.93
C THR A 433 -32.05 -2.52 -5.98
N VAL A 434 -32.03 -1.21 -6.16
CA VAL A 434 -32.82 -0.28 -5.33
C VAL A 434 -34.33 -0.58 -5.41
N LYS A 435 -34.87 -0.81 -6.62
CA LYS A 435 -36.29 -1.18 -6.80
C LYS A 435 -36.68 -2.45 -6.03
N LYS A 436 -35.84 -3.48 -6.09
CA LYS A 436 -36.04 -4.72 -5.29
C LYS A 436 -36.13 -4.42 -3.79
N MET A 437 -35.28 -3.52 -3.28
CA MET A 437 -35.28 -3.13 -1.87
C MET A 437 -36.54 -2.37 -1.45
N VAL A 438 -36.95 -1.41 -2.27
CA VAL A 438 -38.15 -0.61 -1.99
C VAL A 438 -39.40 -1.48 -2.03
N MET A 439 -39.48 -2.46 -2.96
CA MET A 439 -40.63 -3.34 -3.15
C MET A 439 -40.70 -4.48 -2.11
N SER A 440 -39.58 -5.04 -1.66
CA SER A 440 -39.55 -6.22 -0.78
C SER A 440 -40.21 -5.98 0.59
N LYS A 441 -40.36 -4.73 1.03
CA LYS A 441 -41.04 -4.37 2.31
C LYS A 441 -42.50 -3.95 2.17
N SER A 442 -43.08 -3.89 0.98
CA SER A 442 -44.54 -3.71 0.83
C SER A 442 -45.33 -4.96 1.22
N THR A 443 -44.64 -6.13 1.30
CA THR A 443 -45.27 -7.44 1.59
C THR A 443 -45.20 -7.85 3.08
N GLN A 444 -44.51 -7.09 3.94
CA GLN A 444 -44.42 -7.37 5.40
C GLN A 444 -45.27 -6.47 6.30
N LYS A 445 -46.31 -5.83 5.75
CA LYS A 445 -47.37 -5.22 6.54
C LYS A 445 -48.62 -6.08 6.41
N ILE A 446 -48.67 -7.18 7.11
CA ILE A 446 -49.89 -7.84 7.57
C ILE A 446 -49.67 -8.28 9.02
#